data_d25c86b523e407ba4699df57153d01ae
#
_entry.id   d25c86b523e407ba4699df57153d01ae
#
_cell.length_a   1.000
_cell.length_b   1.000
_cell.length_c   1.000
_cell.angle_alpha   90.00
_cell.angle_beta   90.00
_cell.angle_gamma   90.00
#
_symmetry.space_group_name_H-M   'P 1'
#
loop_
_entity.id
_entity.type
_entity.pdbx_description
1 polymer ?
#
loop_
_entity_poly.entity_id
_entity_poly.type
_entity_poly.pdbx_seq_one_letter_code
_entity_poly.pdbx_strand_id
1 'polypeptide(L)'
;MRKLIIGVCLLMLISSCGGGKKKMDPFETLTEEIDSLTATPDTTEAMAVVEEEPMVPATADESFADFFYNFASDEKLQLSRIVFPLPYYTMEKKEHIEKEQWKHDPLFSRQDAYTVLFDKAEDMEMEKDTGLTSVKIEWIYLKKGKIKRYYFERLKGLWKLEAIDFADMPREDTGKEDFFEFYERFANDSVFQLSRLHEPLKFVTADPEDEFQILETTLEAGQWFAFQPVLPRENLTNVNYGQNENVHSNTKVIEMKGFGNGFNNTLYFERRHGLW
;
A
#
# COMPACT_ATOMS: atom_id res chain seq x y z
N MET A 1 -9.06 -41.01 33.62
CA MET A 1 -8.12 -42.05 33.17
C MET A 1 -7.37 -41.54 31.98
N ARG A 2 -6.06 -41.44 32.15
CA ARG A 2 -5.06 -40.96 31.16
C ARG A 2 -4.95 -41.92 29.99
N LYS A 3 -4.75 -41.42 28.78
CA LYS A 3 -3.92 -42.09 27.76
C LYS A 3 -3.15 -41.08 26.98
N LEU A 4 -1.87 -41.03 27.26
CA LEU A 4 -0.76 -40.41 26.52
C LEU A 4 -0.46 -41.33 25.33
N ILE A 5 -0.34 -40.77 24.12
CA ILE A 5 0.26 -41.50 22.99
C ILE A 5 1.45 -40.67 22.52
N ILE A 6 2.64 -41.22 22.75
CA ILE A 6 3.93 -40.76 22.28
C ILE A 6 4.14 -41.39 20.90
N GLY A 7 4.28 -40.56 19.87
CA GLY A 7 4.66 -40.98 18.52
C GLY A 7 6.15 -40.70 18.28
N VAL A 8 6.89 -41.74 18.06
CA VAL A 8 8.33 -41.79 17.84
C VAL A 8 8.65 -41.36 16.41
N CYS A 9 9.52 -40.33 16.24
CA CYS A 9 10.15 -39.99 14.96
C CYS A 9 11.21 -41.02 14.59
N LEU A 10 11.09 -41.63 13.42
CA LEU A 10 12.09 -42.51 12.83
C LEU A 10 12.91 -41.73 11.80
N LEU A 11 14.17 -41.43 12.16
CA LEU A 11 15.17 -40.88 11.25
C LEU A 11 15.73 -42.01 10.38
N MET A 12 15.56 -41.94 9.07
CA MET A 12 16.32 -42.79 8.13
C MET A 12 17.42 -41.96 7.46
N LEU A 13 18.64 -42.25 7.86
CA LEU A 13 19.85 -41.87 7.13
C LEU A 13 20.09 -42.89 6.00
N ILE A 14 20.12 -42.43 4.77
CA ILE A 14 20.62 -43.24 3.66
C ILE A 14 21.90 -42.57 3.16
N SER A 15 23.03 -43.22 3.49
CA SER A 15 24.35 -42.98 2.94
C SER A 15 24.46 -43.75 1.63
N SER A 16 24.82 -43.12 0.50
CA SER A 16 25.25 -43.77 -0.69
C SER A 16 26.46 -43.06 -1.28
N CYS A 17 27.62 -43.69 -1.18
CA CYS A 17 28.81 -43.39 -1.93
C CYS A 17 28.71 -43.98 -3.37
N GLY A 18 29.23 -43.25 -4.36
CA GLY A 18 29.51 -43.86 -5.65
C GLY A 18 29.90 -42.89 -6.76
N GLY A 19 31.24 -42.74 -7.00
CA GLY A 19 31.83 -42.76 -8.31
C GLY A 19 31.71 -41.55 -9.23
N GLY A 20 32.83 -40.85 -9.39
CA GLY A 20 33.05 -39.69 -10.22
C GLY A 20 32.77 -39.82 -11.73
N LYS A 21 32.42 -38.67 -12.29
CA LYS A 21 32.84 -38.21 -13.63
C LYS A 21 32.82 -36.68 -13.59
N LYS A 22 33.97 -36.06 -13.76
CA LYS A 22 34.12 -34.62 -13.99
C LYS A 22 33.35 -34.25 -15.23
N LYS A 23 32.31 -33.43 -15.08
CA LYS A 23 31.76 -32.63 -16.18
C LYS A 23 32.56 -31.35 -16.25
N MET A 24 33.21 -31.13 -17.40
CA MET A 24 33.85 -29.86 -17.74
C MET A 24 32.77 -28.77 -17.82
N ASP A 25 33.06 -27.67 -17.13
CA ASP A 25 32.25 -26.44 -17.14
C ASP A 25 32.50 -25.73 -18.49
N PRO A 26 31.45 -25.33 -19.25
CA PRO A 26 31.63 -24.66 -20.54
C PRO A 26 32.20 -23.24 -20.45
N PHE A 27 32.42 -22.71 -19.25
CA PHE A 27 32.88 -21.33 -19.02
C PHE A 27 34.42 -21.20 -18.86
N GLU A 28 35.20 -22.31 -18.75
CA GLU A 28 36.66 -22.23 -18.60
C GLU A 28 37.41 -21.90 -19.88
N THR A 29 36.77 -21.92 -21.06
CA THR A 29 37.41 -21.65 -22.36
C THR A 29 37.36 -20.21 -22.83
N LEU A 30 36.73 -19.29 -22.05
CA LEU A 30 36.61 -17.89 -22.44
C LEU A 30 37.60 -16.94 -21.75
N THR A 31 38.42 -17.43 -20.83
CA THR A 31 39.37 -16.59 -20.06
C THR A 31 40.77 -16.55 -20.68
N GLU A 32 41.12 -17.38 -21.67
CA GLU A 32 42.47 -17.39 -22.27
C GLU A 32 42.66 -16.52 -23.54
N GLU A 33 41.59 -15.90 -24.08
CA GLU A 33 41.71 -15.04 -25.28
C GLU A 33 41.73 -13.52 -24.97
N ILE A 34 41.63 -13.08 -23.72
CA ILE A 34 41.58 -11.62 -23.36
C ILE A 34 42.94 -11.05 -22.96
N ASP A 35 43.96 -11.90 -22.76
CA ASP A 35 45.26 -11.42 -22.23
C ASP A 35 46.29 -10.94 -23.31
N SER A 36 45.91 -10.77 -24.57
CA SER A 36 46.86 -10.37 -25.63
C SER A 36 46.63 -9.00 -26.26
N LEU A 37 45.79 -8.14 -25.66
CA LEU A 37 45.52 -6.78 -26.17
C LEU A 37 45.65 -5.68 -25.12
N THR A 38 46.80 -5.61 -24.43
CA THR A 38 47.12 -4.37 -23.66
C THR A 38 48.50 -3.90 -24.00
N ALA A 39 48.59 -2.98 -24.96
CA ALA A 39 49.70 -2.06 -25.09
C ALA A 39 49.17 -0.65 -24.67
N THR A 40 49.73 -0.14 -23.61
CA THR A 40 49.48 1.21 -23.05
C THR A 40 49.97 2.31 -24.00
N PRO A 41 49.33 3.50 -23.95
CA PRO A 41 50.14 4.68 -23.59
C PRO A 41 49.50 5.48 -22.45
N ASP A 42 50.40 5.92 -21.62
CA ASP A 42 50.29 6.85 -20.51
C ASP A 42 49.66 8.19 -20.91
N THR A 43 48.56 8.57 -20.27
CA THR A 43 48.14 9.99 -20.23
C THR A 43 47.33 10.20 -18.94
N THR A 44 47.99 10.89 -18.02
CA THR A 44 47.40 11.35 -16.76
C THR A 44 46.43 12.48 -17.03
N GLU A 45 45.14 12.20 -17.12
CA GLU A 45 44.08 13.18 -16.98
C GLU A 45 43.23 12.82 -15.78
N ALA A 46 43.05 13.79 -14.89
CA ALA A 46 42.26 13.68 -13.68
C ALA A 46 40.82 13.33 -14.04
N MET A 47 40.46 12.06 -13.85
CA MET A 47 39.07 11.63 -13.95
C MET A 47 38.30 12.21 -12.75
N ALA A 48 37.44 13.17 -13.04
CA ALA A 48 36.36 13.54 -12.14
C ALA A 48 35.57 12.24 -11.84
N VAL A 49 35.45 11.90 -10.56
CA VAL A 49 34.57 10.85 -10.11
C VAL A 49 33.16 11.30 -10.46
N VAL A 50 32.65 10.82 -11.60
CA VAL A 50 31.23 10.86 -11.89
C VAL A 50 30.62 9.85 -10.91
N GLU A 51 29.93 10.34 -9.90
CA GLU A 51 29.06 9.53 -9.07
C GLU A 51 28.05 8.89 -10.04
N GLU A 52 28.23 7.61 -10.37
CA GLU A 52 27.26 6.85 -11.14
C GLU A 52 25.98 6.82 -10.30
N GLU A 53 24.97 7.59 -10.73
CA GLU A 53 23.62 7.42 -10.24
C GLU A 53 23.25 5.95 -10.42
N PRO A 54 22.73 5.26 -9.40
CA PRO A 54 22.36 3.86 -9.51
C PRO A 54 21.42 3.74 -10.71
N MET A 55 21.79 2.91 -11.68
CA MET A 55 20.98 2.64 -12.87
C MET A 55 19.66 2.04 -12.41
N VAL A 56 18.63 2.88 -12.35
CA VAL A 56 17.26 2.42 -12.15
C VAL A 56 16.92 1.56 -13.38
N PRO A 57 16.45 0.32 -13.19
CA PRO A 57 16.04 -0.50 -14.30
C PRO A 57 15.08 0.29 -15.20
N ALA A 58 15.37 0.34 -16.50
CA ALA A 58 14.58 1.08 -17.49
C ALA A 58 13.20 0.44 -17.77
N THR A 59 12.75 -0.48 -16.95
CA THR A 59 11.44 -1.13 -17.08
C THR A 59 10.37 -0.17 -16.60
N ALA A 60 9.62 0.33 -17.55
CA ALA A 60 8.54 1.29 -17.42
C ALA A 60 7.33 0.80 -16.58
N ASP A 61 7.40 -0.33 -15.93
CA ASP A 61 6.28 -1.07 -15.35
C ASP A 61 6.34 -1.20 -13.82
N GLU A 62 6.95 -0.21 -13.16
CA GLU A 62 6.91 -0.13 -11.69
C GLU A 62 5.46 0.11 -11.26
N SER A 63 4.84 -0.88 -10.61
CA SER A 63 3.51 -0.69 -10.02
C SER A 63 3.59 0.39 -8.94
N PHE A 64 2.51 1.17 -8.77
CA PHE A 64 2.52 2.18 -7.70
C PHE A 64 2.63 1.55 -6.31
N ALA A 65 2.02 0.39 -6.09
CA ALA A 65 2.06 -0.31 -4.81
C ALA A 65 3.49 -0.73 -4.42
N ASP A 66 4.25 -1.32 -5.37
CA ASP A 66 5.64 -1.72 -5.13
C ASP A 66 6.54 -0.49 -4.91
N PHE A 67 6.38 0.53 -5.73
CA PHE A 67 7.08 1.81 -5.56
C PHE A 67 6.78 2.41 -4.19
N PHE A 68 5.52 2.49 -3.80
CA PHE A 68 5.10 3.11 -2.56
C PHE A 68 5.70 2.43 -1.33
N TYR A 69 5.71 1.09 -1.32
CA TYR A 69 6.35 0.32 -0.24
C TYR A 69 7.81 0.72 -0.06
N ASN A 70 8.57 0.75 -1.14
CA ASN A 70 9.99 1.10 -1.13
C ASN A 70 10.21 2.58 -0.77
N PHE A 71 9.40 3.48 -1.34
CA PHE A 71 9.44 4.92 -1.06
C PHE A 71 9.21 5.24 0.43
N ALA A 72 8.26 4.54 1.06
CA ALA A 72 7.94 4.74 2.47
C ALA A 72 9.00 4.15 3.41
N SER A 73 9.73 3.11 2.97
CA SER A 73 10.67 2.36 3.81
C SER A 73 12.14 2.81 3.68
N ASP A 74 12.53 3.30 2.50
CA ASP A 74 13.93 3.67 2.20
C ASP A 74 14.09 5.20 2.09
N GLU A 75 14.84 5.79 3.03
CA GLU A 75 15.09 7.23 3.08
C GLU A 75 15.85 7.75 1.84
N LYS A 76 16.82 6.99 1.32
CA LYS A 76 17.60 7.40 0.16
C LYS A 76 16.76 7.36 -1.11
N LEU A 77 15.99 6.29 -1.29
CA LEU A 77 15.04 6.20 -2.39
C LEU A 77 14.03 7.34 -2.31
N GLN A 78 13.45 7.60 -1.13
CA GLN A 78 12.50 8.68 -0.93
C GLN A 78 13.08 10.03 -1.38
N LEU A 79 14.27 10.39 -0.91
CA LEU A 79 14.95 11.64 -1.32
C LEU A 79 15.19 11.74 -2.83
N SER A 80 15.46 10.62 -3.51
CA SER A 80 15.70 10.57 -4.95
C SER A 80 14.42 10.70 -5.78
N ARG A 81 13.28 10.41 -5.15
CA ARG A 81 11.96 10.36 -5.80
C ARG A 81 11.07 11.55 -5.44
N ILE A 82 11.63 12.60 -4.84
CA ILE A 82 10.95 13.87 -4.56
C ILE A 82 11.48 14.95 -5.54
N VAL A 83 10.55 15.72 -6.09
CA VAL A 83 10.88 16.89 -6.90
C VAL A 83 11.08 18.09 -5.97
N PHE A 84 12.32 18.58 -5.87
CA PHE A 84 12.66 19.74 -5.04
C PHE A 84 12.89 21.00 -5.88
N PRO A 85 12.55 22.20 -5.36
CA PRO A 85 11.86 22.45 -4.09
C PRO A 85 10.45 21.92 -4.11
N LEU A 86 10.06 21.14 -3.07
CA LEU A 86 8.75 20.49 -3.01
C LEU A 86 7.66 21.48 -2.60
N PRO A 87 6.65 21.75 -3.45
CA PRO A 87 5.53 22.60 -3.07
C PRO A 87 4.73 22.03 -1.91
N TYR A 88 4.47 22.86 -0.91
CA TYR A 88 3.62 22.54 0.22
C TYR A 88 2.52 23.59 0.35
N TYR A 89 1.28 23.16 0.16
CA TYR A 89 0.10 24.01 0.20
C TYR A 89 -0.62 23.85 1.52
N THR A 90 -0.96 24.96 2.16
CA THR A 90 -1.90 25.00 3.26
C THR A 90 -3.06 25.94 2.91
N MET A 91 -4.10 25.96 3.73
CA MET A 91 -5.20 26.89 3.52
C MET A 91 -4.79 28.37 3.52
N GLU A 92 -3.69 28.70 4.19
CA GLU A 92 -3.26 30.10 4.41
C GLU A 92 -2.13 30.50 3.44
N LYS A 93 -1.29 29.57 3.03
CA LYS A 93 -0.09 29.89 2.28
C LYS A 93 0.41 28.74 1.41
N LYS A 94 1.22 29.14 0.42
CA LYS A 94 2.05 28.24 -0.38
C LYS A 94 3.49 28.36 0.10
N GLU A 95 4.08 27.27 0.50
CA GLU A 95 5.48 27.16 0.91
C GLU A 95 6.21 26.18 0.00
N HIS A 96 7.53 26.10 0.16
CA HIS A 96 8.38 25.11 -0.48
C HIS A 96 9.24 24.45 0.59
N ILE A 97 9.46 23.16 0.44
CA ILE A 97 10.37 22.39 1.28
C ILE A 97 11.61 22.14 0.44
N GLU A 98 12.75 22.66 0.91
CA GLU A 98 14.05 22.40 0.29
C GLU A 98 14.53 20.99 0.64
N LYS A 99 15.43 20.43 -0.19
CA LYS A 99 15.93 19.07 -0.03
C LYS A 99 16.56 18.84 1.35
N GLU A 100 17.28 19.82 1.87
CA GLU A 100 17.96 19.79 3.16
C GLU A 100 17.00 19.86 4.35
N GLN A 101 15.77 20.32 4.12
CA GLN A 101 14.72 20.44 5.13
C GLN A 101 13.86 19.18 5.21
N TRP A 102 13.91 18.35 4.15
CA TRP A 102 13.11 17.12 4.12
C TRP A 102 13.58 16.14 5.20
N LYS A 103 12.60 15.59 5.90
CA LYS A 103 12.81 14.48 6.82
C LYS A 103 12.06 13.27 6.30
N HIS A 104 12.67 12.11 6.40
CA HIS A 104 12.03 10.85 6.00
C HIS A 104 10.62 10.73 6.58
N ASP A 105 9.63 10.63 5.71
CA ASP A 105 8.23 10.43 6.05
C ASP A 105 7.86 8.98 5.75
N PRO A 106 7.67 8.12 6.77
CA PRO A 106 7.33 6.73 6.55
C PRO A 106 5.90 6.55 6.04
N LEU A 107 5.16 7.64 5.85
CA LEU A 107 3.74 7.61 5.52
C LEU A 107 3.00 6.66 6.48
N PHE A 108 2.23 5.71 5.97
CA PHE A 108 1.57 4.72 6.82
C PHE A 108 2.25 3.34 6.87
N SER A 109 3.52 3.23 6.41
CA SER A 109 4.27 1.96 6.44
C SER A 109 4.57 1.41 7.83
N ARG A 110 4.43 2.24 8.87
CA ARG A 110 4.59 1.83 10.28
C ARG A 110 3.29 1.36 10.92
N GLN A 111 2.20 1.34 10.19
CA GLN A 111 0.92 0.82 10.65
C GLN A 111 0.78 -0.65 10.25
N ASP A 112 0.04 -1.45 11.03
CA ASP A 112 -0.26 -2.84 10.69
C ASP A 112 -1.16 -2.94 9.45
N ALA A 113 -2.02 -1.94 9.26
CA ALA A 113 -2.92 -1.85 8.12
C ALA A 113 -3.17 -0.38 7.72
N TYR A 114 -3.53 -0.19 6.47
CA TYR A 114 -3.98 1.08 5.90
C TYR A 114 -5.35 0.91 5.24
N THR A 115 -6.02 2.01 4.95
CA THR A 115 -7.33 1.99 4.27
C THR A 115 -7.24 2.57 2.88
N VAL A 116 -8.09 2.07 1.97
CA VAL A 116 -8.35 2.64 0.66
C VAL A 116 -9.87 2.86 0.54
N LEU A 117 -10.28 4.01 0.05
CA LEU A 117 -11.67 4.41 -0.07
C LEU A 117 -12.11 4.43 -1.52
N PHE A 118 -13.29 3.88 -1.77
CA PHE A 118 -13.93 3.91 -3.08
C PHE A 118 -15.40 4.33 -2.94
N ASP A 119 -15.95 4.91 -4.01
CA ASP A 119 -17.39 5.16 -4.09
C ASP A 119 -18.15 3.90 -4.53
N LYS A 120 -17.48 3.01 -5.27
CA LYS A 120 -18.06 1.79 -5.83
C LYS A 120 -17.09 0.63 -5.72
N ALA A 121 -17.62 -0.58 -5.61
CA ALA A 121 -16.81 -1.80 -5.55
C ALA A 121 -15.99 -2.05 -6.83
N GLU A 122 -16.53 -1.65 -7.99
CA GLU A 122 -15.84 -1.81 -9.28
C GLU A 122 -14.55 -0.98 -9.36
N ASP A 123 -14.49 0.14 -8.64
CA ASP A 123 -13.32 1.03 -8.62
C ASP A 123 -12.10 0.38 -7.90
N MET A 124 -12.30 -0.68 -7.13
CA MET A 124 -11.21 -1.42 -6.46
C MET A 124 -10.21 -2.04 -7.46
N GLU A 125 -10.67 -2.33 -8.69
CA GLU A 125 -9.80 -2.86 -9.75
C GLU A 125 -8.78 -1.81 -10.29
N MET A 126 -8.99 -0.52 -10.02
CA MET A 126 -8.09 0.56 -10.49
C MET A 126 -6.67 0.44 -9.92
N GLU A 127 -6.50 -0.17 -8.76
CA GLU A 127 -5.18 -0.45 -8.19
C GLU A 127 -4.29 -1.30 -9.11
N LYS A 128 -4.91 -2.16 -9.92
CA LYS A 128 -4.22 -3.07 -10.83
C LYS A 128 -3.83 -2.42 -12.16
N ASP A 129 -4.25 -1.16 -12.39
CA ASP A 129 -3.96 -0.45 -13.63
C ASP A 129 -2.48 -0.02 -13.67
N THR A 130 -1.71 -0.66 -14.53
CA THR A 130 -0.29 -0.33 -14.78
C THR A 130 -0.10 0.92 -15.63
N GLY A 131 -1.17 1.42 -16.25
CA GLY A 131 -1.18 2.64 -17.07
C GLY A 131 -1.30 3.94 -16.28
N LEU A 132 -1.43 3.88 -14.96
CA LEU A 132 -1.57 5.06 -14.12
C LEU A 132 -0.38 6.01 -14.27
N THR A 133 -0.68 7.29 -14.38
CA THR A 133 0.31 8.37 -14.46
C THR A 133 0.30 9.29 -13.25
N SER A 134 -0.76 9.26 -12.46
CA SER A 134 -0.96 10.09 -11.27
C SER A 134 -1.64 9.28 -10.17
N VAL A 135 -1.15 9.39 -8.93
CA VAL A 135 -1.75 8.79 -7.73
C VAL A 135 -1.65 9.78 -6.58
N LYS A 136 -2.70 9.85 -5.75
CA LYS A 136 -2.68 10.63 -4.51
C LYS A 136 -2.68 9.70 -3.30
N ILE A 137 -1.84 9.98 -2.33
CA ILE A 137 -1.90 9.37 -1.00
C ILE A 137 -2.48 10.38 -0.03
N GLU A 138 -3.39 9.94 0.82
CA GLU A 138 -4.13 10.82 1.71
C GLU A 138 -4.12 10.31 3.15
N TRP A 139 -3.93 11.25 4.08
CA TRP A 139 -4.24 11.11 5.49
C TRP A 139 -5.49 11.89 5.81
N ILE A 140 -6.52 11.22 6.28
CA ILE A 140 -7.81 11.78 6.62
C ILE A 140 -7.93 11.82 8.14
N TYR A 141 -7.83 13.01 8.72
CA TYR A 141 -7.88 13.24 10.16
C TYR A 141 -9.33 13.48 10.58
N LEU A 142 -10.04 12.41 10.95
CA LEU A 142 -11.50 12.43 11.20
C LEU A 142 -11.91 13.51 12.19
N LYS A 143 -11.35 13.48 13.41
CA LYS A 143 -11.69 14.46 14.47
C LYS A 143 -11.33 15.91 14.14
N LYS A 144 -10.29 16.10 13.31
CA LYS A 144 -9.81 17.43 12.93
C LYS A 144 -10.57 18.00 11.74
N GLY A 145 -11.28 17.17 10.99
CA GLY A 145 -11.89 17.56 9.72
C GLY A 145 -10.86 18.04 8.68
N LYS A 146 -9.67 17.46 8.68
CA LYS A 146 -8.55 17.85 7.81
C LYS A 146 -8.06 16.66 7.00
N ILE A 147 -7.46 16.97 5.85
CA ILE A 147 -6.85 15.99 4.97
C ILE A 147 -5.46 16.47 4.54
N LYS A 148 -4.47 15.58 4.57
CA LYS A 148 -3.14 15.81 4.01
C LYS A 148 -2.98 14.91 2.79
N ARG A 149 -2.62 15.49 1.65
CA ARG A 149 -2.44 14.78 0.39
C ARG A 149 -1.02 14.88 -0.10
N TYR A 150 -0.54 13.78 -0.66
CA TYR A 150 0.74 13.65 -1.34
C TYR A 150 0.45 13.31 -2.79
N TYR A 151 0.92 14.14 -3.72
CA TYR A 151 0.67 14.00 -5.14
C TYR A 151 1.87 13.37 -5.82
N PHE A 152 1.64 12.20 -6.38
CA PHE A 152 2.65 11.45 -7.12
C PHE A 152 2.32 11.47 -8.61
N GLU A 153 3.32 11.78 -9.42
CA GLU A 153 3.26 11.74 -10.88
C GLU A 153 4.32 10.79 -11.44
N ARG A 154 3.98 10.13 -12.55
CA ARG A 154 4.90 9.22 -13.23
C ARG A 154 5.68 9.96 -14.31
N LEU A 155 6.88 10.43 -13.97
CA LEU A 155 7.74 11.20 -14.85
C LEU A 155 8.81 10.29 -15.49
N LYS A 156 8.79 10.19 -16.82
CA LYS A 156 9.73 9.33 -17.58
C LYS A 156 9.77 7.88 -17.07
N GLY A 157 8.60 7.34 -16.71
CA GLY A 157 8.47 5.98 -16.19
C GLY A 157 8.72 5.81 -14.69
N LEU A 158 9.13 6.86 -13.98
CA LEU A 158 9.42 6.82 -12.54
C LEU A 158 8.38 7.63 -11.76
N TRP A 159 7.88 7.05 -10.68
CA TRP A 159 7.03 7.76 -9.73
C TRP A 159 7.83 8.79 -8.94
N LYS A 160 7.30 10.00 -8.85
CA LYS A 160 7.88 11.12 -8.10
C LYS A 160 6.83 11.82 -7.28
N LEU A 161 7.19 12.23 -6.05
CA LEU A 161 6.37 13.13 -5.23
C LEU A 161 6.60 14.57 -5.72
N GLU A 162 5.52 15.24 -6.16
CA GLU A 162 5.59 16.56 -6.75
C GLU A 162 4.99 17.68 -5.90
N ALA A 163 4.07 17.32 -5.00
CA ALA A 163 3.45 18.31 -4.13
C ALA A 163 2.84 17.65 -2.89
N ILE A 164 2.66 18.45 -1.85
CA ILE A 164 1.86 18.10 -0.67
C ILE A 164 0.85 19.20 -0.43
N ASP A 165 -0.38 18.86 -0.03
CA ASP A 165 -1.32 19.83 0.52
C ASP A 165 -1.89 19.41 1.87
N PHE A 166 -2.34 20.40 2.63
CA PHE A 166 -3.07 20.23 3.88
C PHE A 166 -4.28 21.15 3.88
N ALA A 167 -5.46 20.57 3.81
CA ALA A 167 -6.72 21.28 3.58
C ALA A 167 -7.83 20.81 4.51
N ASP A 168 -8.98 21.50 4.49
CA ASP A 168 -10.21 20.98 5.06
C ASP A 168 -10.73 19.80 4.26
N MET A 169 -11.33 18.84 4.95
CA MET A 169 -12.03 17.76 4.28
C MET A 169 -13.26 18.31 3.54
N PRO A 170 -13.49 17.81 2.31
CA PRO A 170 -14.75 18.08 1.64
C PRO A 170 -15.91 17.48 2.46
N ARG A 171 -17.04 18.19 2.53
CA ARG A 171 -18.20 17.78 3.31
C ARG A 171 -19.45 17.66 2.44
N GLU A 172 -20.36 16.82 2.88
CA GLU A 172 -21.71 16.76 2.34
C GLU A 172 -22.49 18.04 2.71
N ASP A 173 -23.05 18.73 1.74
CA ASP A 173 -23.74 20.01 1.89
C ASP A 173 -25.23 19.99 1.49
N THR A 174 -25.75 18.81 1.12
CA THR A 174 -27.12 18.63 0.62
C THR A 174 -28.13 18.30 1.72
N GLY A 175 -27.73 18.37 3.00
CA GLY A 175 -28.59 18.03 4.14
C GLY A 175 -28.68 16.54 4.44
N LYS A 176 -27.87 15.72 3.74
CA LYS A 176 -27.66 14.30 4.06
C LYS A 176 -26.54 14.15 5.08
N GLU A 177 -26.48 12.98 5.73
CA GLU A 177 -25.40 12.66 6.66
C GLU A 177 -24.06 12.57 5.91
N ASP A 178 -23.05 13.31 6.40
CA ASP A 178 -21.68 13.23 5.87
C ASP A 178 -21.04 11.90 6.21
N PHE A 179 -20.29 11.31 5.25
CA PHE A 179 -19.71 9.99 5.44
C PHE A 179 -18.63 9.96 6.51
N PHE A 180 -17.78 10.95 6.57
CA PHE A 180 -16.68 10.96 7.53
C PHE A 180 -17.15 11.26 8.95
N GLU A 181 -18.18 12.10 9.12
CA GLU A 181 -18.82 12.32 10.41
C GLU A 181 -19.55 11.05 10.90
N PHE A 182 -20.27 10.38 9.98
CA PHE A 182 -20.85 9.07 10.25
C PHE A 182 -19.80 8.06 10.65
N TYR A 183 -18.72 7.90 9.86
CA TYR A 183 -17.69 6.88 10.09
C TYR A 183 -16.94 7.13 11.42
N GLU A 184 -16.61 8.37 11.74
CA GLU A 184 -15.98 8.72 13.01
C GLU A 184 -16.82 8.22 14.18
N ARG A 185 -18.13 8.46 14.15
CA ARG A 185 -19.05 7.97 15.16
C ARG A 185 -19.22 6.45 15.11
N PHE A 186 -19.36 5.87 13.93
CA PHE A 186 -19.48 4.42 13.74
C PHE A 186 -18.29 3.67 14.32
N ALA A 187 -17.09 4.16 14.14
CA ALA A 187 -15.87 3.51 14.65
C ALA A 187 -15.69 3.66 16.18
N ASN A 188 -16.34 4.62 16.82
CA ASN A 188 -16.10 4.97 18.22
C ASN A 188 -17.29 4.70 19.17
N ASP A 189 -18.52 4.55 18.67
CA ASP A 189 -19.74 4.35 19.45
C ASP A 189 -20.40 3.02 19.08
N SER A 190 -20.26 2.02 19.95
CA SER A 190 -20.77 0.67 19.71
C SER A 190 -22.29 0.60 19.62
N VAL A 191 -23.02 1.47 20.33
CA VAL A 191 -24.49 1.52 20.27
C VAL A 191 -24.94 2.12 18.95
N PHE A 192 -24.29 3.21 18.53
CA PHE A 192 -24.53 3.79 17.21
C PHE A 192 -24.17 2.79 16.10
N GLN A 193 -23.04 2.10 16.21
CA GLN A 193 -22.60 1.09 15.28
C GLN A 193 -23.67 0.03 15.04
N LEU A 194 -24.20 -0.59 16.11
CA LEU A 194 -25.28 -1.57 16.00
C LEU A 194 -26.54 -1.01 15.33
N SER A 195 -26.89 0.24 15.59
CA SER A 195 -28.07 0.90 15.00
C SER A 195 -27.96 1.17 13.50
N ARG A 196 -26.77 1.03 12.95
CA ARG A 196 -26.45 1.34 11.55
C ARG A 196 -26.10 0.12 10.71
N LEU A 197 -26.06 -1.08 11.30
CA LEU A 197 -25.86 -2.31 10.56
C LEU A 197 -27.11 -2.67 9.77
N HIS A 198 -26.86 -3.16 8.55
CA HIS A 198 -27.91 -3.82 7.77
C HIS A 198 -28.25 -5.17 8.41
N GLU A 199 -29.53 -5.50 8.54
CA GLU A 199 -29.93 -6.76 9.13
C GLU A 199 -30.82 -7.55 8.13
N PRO A 200 -30.43 -8.79 7.77
CA PRO A 200 -29.18 -9.47 8.12
C PRO A 200 -27.96 -8.85 7.40
N LEU A 201 -26.81 -8.83 8.06
CA LEU A 201 -25.56 -8.36 7.46
C LEU A 201 -24.96 -9.45 6.57
N LYS A 202 -24.69 -9.14 5.29
CA LYS A 202 -23.96 -10.05 4.41
C LYS A 202 -22.51 -10.17 4.90
N PHE A 203 -22.03 -11.40 5.06
CA PHE A 203 -20.68 -11.73 5.47
C PHE A 203 -20.03 -12.68 4.46
N VAL A 204 -18.82 -12.32 4.03
CA VAL A 204 -18.05 -13.08 3.04
C VAL A 204 -16.65 -13.30 3.62
N THR A 205 -16.18 -14.55 3.60
CA THR A 205 -14.84 -14.91 4.07
C THR A 205 -14.29 -16.08 3.27
N ALA A 206 -13.00 -16.39 3.42
CA ALA A 206 -12.45 -17.63 2.90
C ALA A 206 -13.07 -18.82 3.64
N ASP A 207 -13.31 -19.92 2.93
CA ASP A 207 -13.78 -21.15 3.55
C ASP A 207 -12.64 -21.74 4.42
N PRO A 208 -12.88 -21.99 5.72
CA PRO A 208 -11.86 -22.56 6.60
C PRO A 208 -11.46 -24.01 6.23
N GLU A 209 -12.28 -24.72 5.45
CA GLU A 209 -12.00 -26.09 5.00
C GLU A 209 -11.37 -26.14 3.60
N ASP A 210 -11.52 -25.07 2.79
CA ASP A 210 -10.97 -24.98 1.44
C ASP A 210 -10.54 -23.51 1.15
N GLU A 211 -9.25 -23.21 1.26
CA GLU A 211 -8.69 -21.87 1.08
C GLU A 211 -8.93 -21.25 -0.30
N PHE A 212 -9.32 -22.05 -1.30
CA PHE A 212 -9.66 -21.57 -2.65
C PHE A 212 -11.15 -21.26 -2.82
N GLN A 213 -11.97 -21.53 -1.80
CA GLN A 213 -13.39 -21.25 -1.82
C GLN A 213 -13.77 -20.06 -0.94
N ILE A 214 -14.84 -19.41 -1.34
CA ILE A 214 -15.42 -18.28 -0.60
C ILE A 214 -16.70 -18.74 0.05
N LEU A 215 -16.81 -18.55 1.35
CA LEU A 215 -18.03 -18.78 2.13
C LEU A 215 -18.83 -17.47 2.20
N GLU A 216 -20.02 -17.47 1.64
CA GLU A 216 -21.00 -16.40 1.81
C GLU A 216 -22.07 -16.82 2.82
N THR A 217 -22.28 -15.97 3.83
CA THR A 217 -23.29 -16.18 4.86
C THR A 217 -23.88 -14.85 5.33
N THR A 218 -24.74 -14.88 6.31
CA THR A 218 -25.27 -13.67 6.95
C THR A 218 -25.04 -13.71 8.45
N LEU A 219 -24.82 -12.53 9.03
CA LEU A 219 -24.70 -12.31 10.46
C LEU A 219 -25.89 -11.50 10.96
N GLU A 220 -26.39 -11.85 12.15
CA GLU A 220 -27.26 -10.96 12.90
C GLU A 220 -26.44 -9.80 13.51
N ALA A 221 -27.06 -8.66 13.73
CA ALA A 221 -26.38 -7.48 14.28
C ALA A 221 -25.65 -7.78 15.60
N GLY A 222 -26.17 -8.66 16.44
CA GLY A 222 -25.53 -9.09 17.69
C GLY A 222 -24.20 -9.85 17.51
N GLN A 223 -23.97 -10.44 16.35
CA GLN A 223 -22.74 -11.19 16.04
C GLN A 223 -21.62 -10.26 15.51
N TRP A 224 -21.94 -9.03 15.11
CA TRP A 224 -21.00 -8.09 14.50
C TRP A 224 -19.69 -7.96 15.27
N PHE A 225 -19.75 -7.76 16.59
CA PHE A 225 -18.54 -7.53 17.40
C PHE A 225 -17.60 -8.74 17.47
N ALA A 226 -18.08 -9.94 17.11
CA ALA A 226 -17.23 -11.13 17.04
C ALA A 226 -16.47 -11.23 15.71
N PHE A 227 -16.97 -10.59 14.65
CA PHE A 227 -16.44 -10.72 13.29
C PHE A 227 -15.94 -9.40 12.69
N GLN A 228 -16.22 -8.26 13.33
CA GLN A 228 -15.76 -6.97 12.81
C GLN A 228 -14.23 -6.89 12.76
N PRO A 229 -13.66 -6.25 11.73
CA PRO A 229 -12.24 -5.90 11.74
C PRO A 229 -11.94 -4.82 12.77
N VAL A 230 -10.65 -4.62 13.07
CA VAL A 230 -10.22 -3.47 13.88
C VAL A 230 -10.42 -2.20 13.07
N LEU A 231 -11.41 -1.40 13.45
CA LEU A 231 -11.74 -0.15 12.76
C LEU A 231 -10.74 0.97 13.10
N PRO A 232 -10.17 1.67 12.12
CA PRO A 232 -9.41 2.90 12.36
C PRO A 232 -10.30 3.97 12.99
N ARG A 233 -9.89 4.52 14.16
CA ARG A 233 -10.74 5.41 14.97
C ARG A 233 -10.40 6.89 14.89
N GLU A 234 -9.16 7.21 14.55
CA GLU A 234 -8.67 8.59 14.54
C GLU A 234 -8.43 9.11 13.15
N ASN A 235 -7.82 8.26 12.32
CA ASN A 235 -7.42 8.61 10.97
C ASN A 235 -7.78 7.48 10.02
N LEU A 236 -8.24 7.84 8.83
CA LEU A 236 -8.23 6.95 7.67
C LEU A 236 -7.04 7.32 6.79
N THR A 237 -6.62 6.39 5.99
CA THR A 237 -5.73 6.62 4.87
C THR A 237 -6.49 6.39 3.57
N ASN A 238 -5.98 6.93 2.47
CA ASN A 238 -6.50 6.61 1.16
C ASN A 238 -5.36 6.58 0.13
N VAL A 239 -5.46 5.67 -0.84
CA VAL A 239 -4.65 5.69 -2.06
C VAL A 239 -5.63 5.93 -3.21
N ASN A 240 -5.60 7.12 -3.77
CA ASN A 240 -6.45 7.49 -4.88
C ASN A 240 -5.72 7.20 -6.20
N TYR A 241 -6.15 6.14 -6.87
CA TYR A 241 -5.66 5.69 -8.19
C TYR A 241 -6.38 6.38 -9.35
N GLY A 242 -7.10 7.48 -9.09
CA GLY A 242 -7.96 8.16 -10.05
C GLY A 242 -9.43 7.82 -9.90
N GLN A 243 -9.81 7.04 -8.88
CA GLN A 243 -11.22 6.80 -8.55
C GLN A 243 -11.93 8.11 -8.20
N ASN A 244 -13.22 8.13 -8.51
CA ASN A 244 -14.06 9.29 -8.22
C ASN A 244 -14.25 9.43 -6.70
N GLU A 245 -14.03 10.63 -6.19
CA GLU A 245 -14.27 11.00 -4.80
C GLU A 245 -15.48 11.95 -4.74
N ASN A 246 -16.68 11.36 -4.75
CA ASN A 246 -17.89 12.14 -4.71
C ASN A 246 -18.47 12.14 -3.27
N VAL A 247 -18.45 13.29 -2.62
CA VAL A 247 -19.06 13.47 -1.29
C VAL A 247 -20.56 13.20 -1.27
N HIS A 248 -21.22 13.34 -2.42
CA HIS A 248 -22.65 13.08 -2.58
C HIS A 248 -22.96 11.61 -2.95
N SER A 249 -21.95 10.73 -3.06
CA SER A 249 -22.16 9.31 -3.31
C SER A 249 -23.07 8.69 -2.26
N ASN A 250 -23.94 7.77 -2.68
CA ASN A 250 -24.77 7.00 -1.76
C ASN A 250 -24.16 5.65 -1.41
N THR A 251 -22.97 5.35 -1.89
CA THR A 251 -22.21 4.15 -1.57
C THR A 251 -20.77 4.51 -1.23
N LYS A 252 -20.18 3.79 -0.30
CA LYS A 252 -18.76 3.86 0.05
C LYS A 252 -18.25 2.47 0.33
N VAL A 253 -17.01 2.23 -0.07
CA VAL A 253 -16.27 1.00 0.26
C VAL A 253 -15.00 1.41 0.98
N ILE A 254 -14.74 0.79 2.12
CA ILE A 254 -13.45 0.88 2.82
C ILE A 254 -12.77 -0.48 2.72
N GLU A 255 -11.70 -0.54 1.97
CA GLU A 255 -10.80 -1.66 1.98
C GLU A 255 -9.69 -1.42 3.01
N MET A 256 -9.49 -2.36 3.93
CA MET A 256 -8.42 -2.33 4.91
C MET A 256 -7.38 -3.35 4.51
N LYS A 257 -6.18 -2.88 4.21
CA LYS A 257 -5.08 -3.70 3.67
C LYS A 257 -3.92 -3.71 4.64
N GLY A 258 -3.33 -4.87 4.86
CA GLY A 258 -2.12 -5.00 5.64
C GLY A 258 -0.89 -4.53 4.88
N PHE A 259 0.04 -3.89 5.57
CA PHE A 259 1.29 -3.45 4.98
C PHE A 259 2.31 -4.60 4.98
N GLY A 260 2.30 -5.40 3.90
CA GLY A 260 3.21 -6.54 3.74
C GLY A 260 2.87 -7.79 4.55
N ASN A 261 1.67 -7.90 5.14
CA ASN A 261 1.27 -9.02 6.01
C ASN A 261 0.06 -9.83 5.49
N GLY A 262 -0.45 -9.53 4.29
CA GLY A 262 -1.56 -10.26 3.66
C GLY A 262 -2.94 -10.01 4.27
N PHE A 263 -3.05 -9.14 5.27
CA PHE A 263 -4.35 -8.77 5.85
C PHE A 263 -5.20 -8.01 4.83
N ASN A 264 -6.46 -8.41 4.66
CA ASN A 264 -7.44 -7.71 3.84
C ASN A 264 -8.83 -7.87 4.45
N ASN A 265 -9.54 -6.76 4.59
CA ASN A 265 -10.96 -6.70 4.95
C ASN A 265 -11.65 -5.58 4.19
N THR A 266 -12.89 -5.79 3.78
CA THR A 266 -13.66 -4.79 3.05
C THR A 266 -14.99 -4.54 3.72
N LEU A 267 -15.32 -3.28 3.95
CA LEU A 267 -16.60 -2.82 4.46
C LEU A 267 -17.35 -2.06 3.38
N TYR A 268 -18.60 -2.42 3.16
CA TYR A 268 -19.51 -1.78 2.21
C TYR A 268 -20.55 -0.97 2.98
N PHE A 269 -20.70 0.29 2.59
CA PHE A 269 -21.64 1.23 3.17
C PHE A 269 -22.62 1.72 2.10
N GLU A 270 -23.87 1.85 2.47
CA GLU A 270 -24.93 2.38 1.63
C GLU A 270 -25.73 3.46 2.38
N ARG A 271 -25.91 4.61 1.76
CA ARG A 271 -26.72 5.69 2.30
C ARG A 271 -28.17 5.51 1.89
N ARG A 272 -29.07 5.31 2.87
CA ARG A 272 -30.51 5.18 2.65
C ARG A 272 -31.26 6.28 3.36
N HIS A 273 -32.17 6.92 2.67
CA HIS A 273 -32.97 8.05 3.21
C HIS A 273 -32.10 9.18 3.81
N GLY A 274 -30.91 9.39 3.23
CA GLY A 274 -29.97 10.44 3.67
C GLY A 274 -29.07 10.03 4.84
N LEU A 275 -29.16 8.80 5.36
CA LEU A 275 -28.35 8.27 6.46
C LEU A 275 -27.49 7.09 5.97
N TRP A 276 -26.28 7.02 6.49
CA TRP A 276 -25.36 5.90 6.28
C TRP A 276 -25.66 4.71 7.19
#